data_ef26f63462834a4ec966fc668bb3a47c
#
_entry.id   ef26f63462834a4ec966fc668bb3a47c
#
_cell.length_a   1.000
_cell.length_b   1.000
_cell.length_c   1.000
_cell.angle_alpha   90.00
_cell.angle_beta   90.00
_cell.angle_gamma   90.00
#
_symmetry.space_group_name_H-M   'P 1'
#
loop_
_entity.id
_entity.type
_entity.pdbx_description
1 polymer ?
#
loop_
_entity_poly.entity_id
_entity_poly.type
_entity_poly.pdbx_seq_one_letter_code
_entity_poly.pdbx_strand_id
1 'polypeptide(L)'
;MKSAWSLPAVLAAALLFGAAAGLANAQSAGEKLFKQQCAACHAVAKDAPMGMGPNLAGMVGKYAGTMEGYRYSAEFIKGLEGQKWTPEVLDAWLTDPQNLAPGTYMMYKQNDAAVRKSIIEYLTSVK
;
A
#
# COMPACT_ATOMS: atom_id res chain seq x y z
N MET A 1 -68.10 11.15 -6.41
CA MET A 1 -66.99 12.09 -6.34
C MET A 1 -66.18 11.80 -5.09
N LYS A 2 -65.11 11.02 -5.20
CA LYS A 2 -64.11 10.87 -4.14
C LYS A 2 -62.77 10.75 -4.81
N SER A 3 -61.99 11.82 -4.72
CA SER A 3 -60.64 11.91 -5.28
C SER A 3 -59.67 11.13 -4.40
N ALA A 4 -59.09 10.07 -4.93
CA ALA A 4 -57.99 9.34 -4.31
C ALA A 4 -56.68 10.07 -4.67
N TRP A 5 -56.02 10.65 -3.69
CA TRP A 5 -54.69 11.18 -3.83
C TRP A 5 -53.67 10.06 -3.62
N SER A 6 -53.05 9.70 -4.70
CA SER A 6 -51.90 8.80 -4.68
C SER A 6 -50.67 9.62 -4.33
N LEU A 7 -50.05 9.33 -3.20
CA LEU A 7 -48.74 9.83 -2.83
C LEU A 7 -47.67 9.06 -3.60
N PRO A 8 -46.70 9.71 -4.24
CA PRO A 8 -45.58 8.98 -4.84
C PRO A 8 -44.58 8.60 -3.76
N ALA A 9 -44.20 7.33 -3.83
CA ALA A 9 -43.08 6.78 -3.06
C ALA A 9 -41.75 7.38 -3.57
N VAL A 10 -41.18 8.26 -2.78
CA VAL A 10 -39.81 8.76 -2.95
C VAL A 10 -39.03 8.42 -1.69
N LEU A 11 -38.46 7.25 -1.62
CA LEU A 11 -37.49 6.86 -0.59
C LEU A 11 -36.80 5.57 -1.01
N ALA A 12 -35.74 5.65 -1.83
CA ALA A 12 -34.69 4.65 -1.90
C ALA A 12 -33.56 5.07 -2.87
N ALA A 13 -32.78 6.11 -2.55
CA ALA A 13 -31.56 6.40 -3.32
C ALA A 13 -30.49 7.16 -2.49
N ALA A 14 -30.28 6.80 -1.24
CA ALA A 14 -29.33 7.54 -0.40
C ALA A 14 -28.27 6.68 0.33
N LEU A 15 -28.04 5.42 -0.04
CA LEU A 15 -27.13 4.55 0.73
C LEU A 15 -25.93 3.98 -0.02
N LEU A 16 -25.58 4.44 -1.22
CA LEU A 16 -24.44 3.88 -1.97
C LEU A 16 -23.24 4.82 -2.14
N PHE A 17 -23.25 6.03 -1.62
CA PHE A 17 -22.16 7.00 -1.79
C PHE A 17 -21.11 7.01 -0.67
N GLY A 18 -21.36 6.36 0.47
CA GLY A 18 -20.45 6.44 1.63
C GLY A 18 -19.17 5.60 1.54
N ALA A 19 -19.23 4.46 0.87
CA ALA A 19 -18.11 3.52 0.84
C ALA A 19 -16.97 3.95 -0.10
N ALA A 20 -17.30 4.58 -1.23
CA ALA A 20 -16.29 5.03 -2.20
C ALA A 20 -15.46 6.22 -1.69
N ALA A 21 -16.06 7.12 -0.93
CA ALA A 21 -15.35 8.26 -0.35
C ALA A 21 -14.36 7.85 0.75
N GLY A 22 -14.68 6.81 1.52
CA GLY A 22 -13.77 6.26 2.54
C GLY A 22 -12.52 5.61 1.95
N LEU A 23 -12.65 4.86 0.87
CA LEU A 23 -11.52 4.24 0.17
C LEU A 23 -10.63 5.27 -0.54
N ALA A 24 -11.21 6.29 -1.16
CA ALA A 24 -10.46 7.37 -1.79
C ALA A 24 -9.64 8.18 -0.77
N ASN A 25 -10.18 8.42 0.43
CA ASN A 25 -9.47 9.10 1.51
C ASN A 25 -8.32 8.26 2.08
N ALA A 26 -8.50 6.96 2.27
CA ALA A 26 -7.45 6.05 2.73
C ALA A 26 -6.29 5.98 1.72
N GLN A 27 -6.60 5.89 0.43
CA GLN A 27 -5.60 5.90 -0.65
C GLN A 27 -4.84 7.22 -0.71
N SER A 28 -5.52 8.36 -0.59
CA SER A 28 -4.91 9.70 -0.53
C SER A 28 -4.01 9.86 0.69
N ALA A 29 -4.41 9.36 1.87
CA ALA A 29 -3.59 9.38 3.07
C ALA A 29 -2.32 8.52 2.90
N GLY A 30 -2.45 7.33 2.33
CA GLY A 30 -1.32 6.43 2.05
C GLY A 30 -0.33 7.03 1.05
N GLU A 31 -0.80 7.69 0.00
CA GLU A 31 0.05 8.41 -0.94
C GLU A 31 0.84 9.52 -0.27
N LYS A 32 0.19 10.32 0.57
CA LYS A 32 0.86 11.38 1.33
C LYS A 32 1.94 10.83 2.25
N LEU A 33 1.63 9.76 2.99
CA LEU A 33 2.58 9.09 3.87
C LEU A 33 3.76 8.49 3.10
N PHE A 34 3.49 7.86 1.95
CA PHE A 34 4.55 7.36 1.06
C PHE A 34 5.49 8.48 0.63
N LYS A 35 4.96 9.61 0.17
CA LYS A 35 5.76 10.78 -0.23
C LYS A 35 6.64 11.31 0.90
N GLN A 36 6.12 11.29 2.13
CA GLN A 36 6.85 11.80 3.30
C GLN A 36 7.91 10.84 3.83
N GLN A 37 7.67 9.52 3.77
CA GLN A 37 8.47 8.53 4.49
C GLN A 37 9.23 7.55 3.59
N CYS A 38 8.83 7.38 2.34
CA CYS A 38 9.37 6.36 1.45
C CYS A 38 10.01 6.92 0.18
N ALA A 39 9.53 8.05 -0.33
CA ALA A 39 9.91 8.59 -1.63
C ALA A 39 11.35 9.08 -1.71
N ALA A 40 12.05 9.28 -0.59
CA ALA A 40 13.47 9.59 -0.60
C ALA A 40 14.33 8.43 -1.16
N CYS A 41 13.84 7.19 -1.04
CA CYS A 41 14.57 6.00 -1.46
C CYS A 41 13.83 5.18 -2.54
N HIS A 42 12.51 5.27 -2.61
CA HIS A 42 11.66 4.45 -3.48
C HIS A 42 10.84 5.29 -4.45
N ALA A 43 10.70 4.80 -5.68
CA ALA A 43 9.74 5.29 -6.64
C ALA A 43 8.53 4.33 -6.72
N VAL A 44 7.41 4.82 -7.24
CA VAL A 44 6.18 4.04 -7.53
C VAL A 44 5.63 4.30 -8.93
N ALA A 45 6.26 5.12 -9.72
CA ALA A 45 5.92 5.28 -11.13
C ALA A 45 6.62 4.18 -11.94
N LYS A 46 5.89 3.49 -12.81
CA LYS A 46 6.34 2.30 -13.54
C LYS A 46 7.71 2.45 -14.22
N ASP A 47 7.95 3.59 -14.83
CA ASP A 47 9.18 3.86 -15.60
C ASP A 47 10.16 4.78 -14.85
N ALA A 48 9.93 5.01 -13.55
CA ALA A 48 10.85 5.81 -12.76
C ALA A 48 12.17 5.07 -12.51
N PRO A 49 13.29 5.78 -12.53
CA PRO A 49 14.59 5.18 -12.23
C PRO A 49 14.64 4.63 -10.80
N MET A 50 15.47 3.61 -10.60
CA MET A 50 15.78 3.09 -9.26
C MET A 50 16.50 4.16 -8.45
N GLY A 51 16.15 4.25 -7.15
CA GLY A 51 16.84 5.07 -6.17
C GLY A 51 17.77 4.24 -5.29
N MET A 52 17.86 4.62 -4.02
CA MET A 52 18.57 3.82 -3.00
C MET A 52 17.85 2.49 -2.74
N GLY A 53 16.53 2.46 -2.91
CA GLY A 53 15.70 1.27 -2.88
C GLY A 53 15.11 0.92 -4.24
N PRO A 54 14.50 -0.28 -4.39
CA PRO A 54 13.84 -0.67 -5.63
C PRO A 54 12.60 0.20 -5.91
N ASN A 55 12.21 0.27 -7.18
CA ASN A 55 10.91 0.80 -7.55
C ASN A 55 9.81 -0.14 -7.04
N LEU A 56 8.79 0.40 -6.38
CA LEU A 56 7.72 -0.37 -5.74
C LEU A 56 6.45 -0.50 -6.58
N ALA A 57 6.44 0.01 -7.83
CA ALA A 57 5.30 -0.13 -8.72
C ALA A 57 4.96 -1.61 -8.96
N GLY A 58 3.72 -1.99 -8.68
CA GLY A 58 3.23 -3.36 -8.90
C GLY A 58 3.91 -4.45 -8.08
N MET A 59 4.59 -4.11 -6.98
CA MET A 59 5.34 -5.08 -6.17
C MET A 59 4.46 -6.01 -5.34
N VAL A 60 3.28 -5.53 -4.91
CA VAL A 60 2.40 -6.32 -4.05
C VAL A 60 1.94 -7.59 -4.77
N GLY A 61 2.08 -8.73 -4.11
CA GLY A 61 1.80 -10.05 -4.67
C GLY A 61 2.97 -10.70 -5.42
N LYS A 62 4.05 -9.98 -5.71
CA LYS A 62 5.28 -10.55 -6.29
C LYS A 62 6.18 -11.15 -5.21
N TYR A 63 7.07 -12.03 -5.62
CA TYR A 63 8.12 -12.53 -4.72
C TYR A 63 9.10 -11.41 -4.36
N ALA A 64 9.54 -11.41 -3.10
CA ALA A 64 10.57 -10.49 -2.65
C ALA A 64 11.88 -10.72 -3.40
N GLY A 65 12.62 -9.65 -3.68
CA GLY A 65 13.90 -9.74 -4.35
C GLY A 65 13.85 -9.94 -5.87
N THR A 66 12.68 -9.74 -6.50
CA THR A 66 12.49 -10.01 -7.93
C THR A 66 12.34 -8.78 -8.81
N MET A 67 12.49 -7.57 -8.27
CA MET A 67 12.43 -6.36 -9.08
C MET A 67 13.68 -6.28 -9.97
N GLU A 68 13.46 -6.30 -11.27
CA GLU A 68 14.54 -6.21 -12.26
C GLU A 68 15.31 -4.89 -12.15
N GLY A 69 16.62 -4.97 -12.35
CA GLY A 69 17.49 -3.79 -12.32
C GLY A 69 17.90 -3.30 -10.93
N TYR A 70 17.38 -3.91 -9.85
CA TYR A 70 17.81 -3.58 -8.49
C TYR A 70 18.68 -4.67 -7.88
N ARG A 71 19.77 -4.27 -7.24
CA ARG A 71 20.69 -5.18 -6.54
C ARG A 71 20.36 -5.24 -5.05
N TYR A 72 19.72 -6.32 -4.64
CA TYR A 72 19.41 -6.59 -3.24
C TYR A 72 20.65 -7.02 -2.45
N SER A 73 20.68 -6.75 -1.14
CA SER A 73 21.70 -7.31 -0.27
C SER A 73 21.53 -8.82 -0.08
N ALA A 74 22.61 -9.50 0.27
CA ALA A 74 22.57 -10.93 0.58
C ALA A 74 21.66 -11.24 1.78
N GLU A 75 21.67 -10.35 2.77
CA GLU A 75 20.84 -10.44 3.97
C GLU A 75 19.35 -10.33 3.63
N PHE A 76 18.98 -9.40 2.74
CA PHE A 76 17.62 -9.29 2.24
C PHE A 76 17.17 -10.57 1.54
N ILE A 77 17.96 -11.07 0.60
CA ILE A 77 17.62 -12.28 -0.15
C ILE A 77 17.47 -13.47 0.81
N LYS A 78 18.39 -13.65 1.74
CA LYS A 78 18.33 -14.72 2.73
C LYS A 78 17.11 -14.62 3.65
N GLY A 79 16.78 -13.42 4.12
CA GLY A 79 15.69 -13.20 5.07
C GLY A 79 14.30 -13.33 4.46
N LEU A 80 14.16 -13.04 3.17
CA LEU A 80 12.88 -13.01 2.47
C LEU A 80 12.76 -14.04 1.34
N GLU A 81 13.65 -15.03 1.31
CA GLU A 81 13.61 -16.10 0.31
C GLU A 81 12.25 -16.80 0.27
N GLY A 82 11.65 -16.85 -0.92
CA GLY A 82 10.36 -17.50 -1.14
C GLY A 82 9.15 -16.74 -0.58
N GLN A 83 9.35 -15.58 0.04
CA GLN A 83 8.24 -14.74 0.53
C GLN A 83 7.62 -13.95 -0.61
N LYS A 84 6.28 -13.85 -0.61
CA LYS A 84 5.55 -12.87 -1.44
C LYS A 84 5.25 -11.63 -0.61
N TRP A 85 5.24 -10.50 -1.28
CA TRP A 85 4.78 -9.26 -0.68
C TRP A 85 3.25 -9.26 -0.50
N THR A 86 2.78 -9.98 0.51
CA THR A 86 1.39 -9.86 0.97
C THR A 86 1.24 -8.68 1.92
N PRO A 87 0.02 -8.17 2.19
CA PRO A 87 -0.19 -7.13 3.20
C PRO A 87 0.42 -7.49 4.56
N GLU A 88 0.35 -8.75 4.97
CA GLU A 88 0.89 -9.23 6.26
C GLU A 88 2.42 -9.20 6.28
N VAL A 89 3.07 -9.64 5.19
CA VAL A 89 4.54 -9.58 5.08
C VAL A 89 5.01 -8.13 5.01
N LEU A 90 4.28 -7.26 4.31
CA LEU A 90 4.56 -5.83 4.27
C LEU A 90 4.40 -5.17 5.64
N ASP A 91 3.37 -5.55 6.41
CA ASP A 91 3.18 -5.01 7.77
C ASP A 91 4.36 -5.38 8.68
N ALA A 92 4.79 -6.64 8.65
CA ALA A 92 5.97 -7.08 9.39
C ALA A 92 7.26 -6.40 8.94
N TRP A 93 7.44 -6.24 7.61
CA TRP A 93 8.59 -5.55 7.02
C TRP A 93 8.65 -4.08 7.43
N LEU A 94 7.54 -3.36 7.31
CA LEU A 94 7.47 -1.94 7.68
C LEU A 94 7.58 -1.71 9.19
N THR A 95 7.20 -2.70 10.00
CA THR A 95 7.38 -2.62 11.45
C THR A 95 8.86 -2.57 11.80
N ASP A 96 9.65 -3.52 11.30
CA ASP A 96 11.10 -3.52 11.43
C ASP A 96 11.73 -4.49 10.42
N PRO A 97 12.33 -3.99 9.33
CA PRO A 97 13.02 -4.83 8.35
C PRO A 97 14.11 -5.71 8.95
N GLN A 98 14.77 -5.25 10.02
CA GLN A 98 15.85 -6.01 10.66
C GLN A 98 15.36 -7.29 11.35
N ASN A 99 14.07 -7.39 11.70
CA ASN A 99 13.50 -8.61 12.25
C ASN A 99 13.36 -9.73 11.22
N LEU A 100 13.14 -9.37 9.94
CA LEU A 100 13.00 -10.34 8.84
C LEU A 100 14.33 -10.61 8.14
N ALA A 101 15.15 -9.58 7.97
CA ALA A 101 16.41 -9.63 7.26
C ALA A 101 17.49 -8.84 8.03
N PRO A 102 18.06 -9.40 9.11
CA PRO A 102 19.10 -8.73 9.88
C PRO A 102 20.30 -8.36 9.02
N GLY A 103 20.68 -7.07 9.02
CA GLY A 103 21.74 -6.53 8.19
C GLY A 103 21.30 -5.94 6.85
N THR A 104 20.01 -6.02 6.51
CA THR A 104 19.48 -5.35 5.32
C THR A 104 19.74 -3.84 5.35
N TYR A 105 19.86 -3.24 4.17
CA TYR A 105 20.17 -1.80 4.06
C TYR A 105 19.00 -0.88 4.44
N MET A 106 17.78 -1.38 4.44
CA MET A 106 16.61 -0.59 4.82
C MET A 106 16.52 -0.43 6.33
N MET A 107 16.79 0.77 6.82
CA MET A 107 16.80 1.11 8.26
C MET A 107 15.48 1.73 8.75
N TYR A 108 14.50 1.88 7.87
CA TYR A 108 13.19 2.42 8.20
C TYR A 108 12.43 1.50 9.18
N LYS A 109 11.74 2.12 10.14
CA LYS A 109 10.83 1.46 11.08
C LYS A 109 9.57 2.29 11.25
N GLN A 110 8.43 1.64 11.34
CA GLN A 110 7.15 2.31 11.60
C GLN A 110 6.36 1.57 12.67
N ASN A 111 6.28 2.17 13.85
CA ASN A 111 5.58 1.57 15.00
C ASN A 111 4.05 1.74 14.93
N ASP A 112 3.57 2.79 14.24
CA ASP A 112 2.14 3.06 14.12
C ASP A 112 1.49 2.14 13.08
N ALA A 113 0.63 1.23 13.56
CA ALA A 113 -0.07 0.27 12.71
C ALA A 113 -1.04 0.94 11.71
N ALA A 114 -1.65 2.07 12.06
CA ALA A 114 -2.55 2.80 11.16
C ALA A 114 -1.77 3.44 10.00
N VAL A 115 -0.58 3.96 10.28
CA VAL A 115 0.33 4.49 9.25
C VAL A 115 0.79 3.37 8.31
N ARG A 116 1.23 2.23 8.85
CA ARG A 116 1.62 1.07 8.03
C ARG A 116 0.47 0.60 7.13
N LYS A 117 -0.73 0.46 7.70
CA LYS A 117 -1.93 0.06 6.95
C LYS A 117 -2.18 1.00 5.76
N SER A 118 -2.16 2.31 5.99
CA SER A 118 -2.40 3.30 4.93
C SER A 118 -1.34 3.22 3.81
N ILE A 119 -0.07 3.02 4.16
CA ILE A 119 1.01 2.85 3.19
C ILE A 119 0.80 1.56 2.37
N ILE A 120 0.44 0.45 3.02
CA ILE A 120 0.21 -0.84 2.37
C ILE A 120 -0.98 -0.76 1.40
N GLU A 121 -2.07 -0.12 1.80
CA GLU A 121 -3.23 0.11 0.93
C GLU A 121 -2.85 0.91 -0.31
N TYR A 122 -2.06 1.96 -0.15
CA TYR A 122 -1.54 2.73 -1.28
C TYR A 122 -0.66 1.89 -2.20
N LEU A 123 0.32 1.17 -1.67
CA LEU A 123 1.20 0.29 -2.47
C LEU A 123 0.42 -0.81 -3.21
N THR A 124 -0.66 -1.32 -2.61
CA THR A 124 -1.55 -2.30 -3.25
C THR A 124 -2.28 -1.71 -4.45
N SER A 125 -2.56 -0.41 -4.44
CA SER A 125 -3.24 0.30 -5.53
C SER A 125 -2.32 0.67 -6.70
N VAL A 126 -1.01 0.74 -6.48
CA VAL A 126 -0.02 1.12 -7.52
C VAL A 126 0.35 -0.09 -8.37
N LYS A 127 0.25 0.06 -9.72
CA LYS A 127 0.49 -1.01 -10.71
C LYS A 127 1.75 -0.74 -11.53
#